data_4c5a098e42e5e5e333fcc1b4f7a2ebae
#
_entry.id   4c5a098e42e5e5e333fcc1b4f7a2ebae
#
_cell.length_a   1.000
_cell.length_b   1.000
_cell.length_c   1.000
_cell.angle_alpha   90.00
_cell.angle_beta   90.00
_cell.angle_gamma   90.00
#
_symmetry.space_group_name_H-M   'P 1'
#
loop_
_entity.id
_entity.type
_entity.pdbx_description
1 polymer ?
#
loop_
_entity_poly.entity_id
_entity_poly.type
_entity_poly.pdbx_seq_one_letter_code
_entity_poly.pdbx_strand_id
1 'polypeptide(L)'
;LILADIDKNLLTIYTVDGIYKTKETLTNFQNRINRRNFIQISRHSIINIDHLESLSDSFSGNMMAKMTRGIKSSVSRKYVKSLMDYLGL
;
A
#
# COMPACT_ATOMS: atom_id res chain seq x y z
N LEU A 1 10.23 3.50 2.98
CA LEU A 1 8.98 3.51 2.19
C LEU A 1 7.81 3.07 3.04
N ILE A 2 6.77 3.88 3.07
CA ILE A 2 5.53 3.59 3.82
C ILE A 2 4.49 3.04 2.84
N LEU A 3 4.28 3.74 1.74
CA LEU A 3 3.24 3.42 0.77
C LEU A 3 3.63 3.97 -0.59
N ALA A 4 3.27 3.27 -1.64
CA ALA A 4 3.39 3.74 -3.01
C ALA A 4 2.04 3.65 -3.69
N ASP A 5 1.65 4.68 -4.38
CA ASP A 5 0.35 4.76 -5.04
C ASP A 5 0.52 5.35 -6.44
N ILE A 6 -0.13 4.74 -7.43
CA ILE A 6 -0.08 5.23 -8.79
C ILE A 6 -1.41 5.84 -9.20
N ASP A 7 -1.35 7.04 -9.77
CA ASP A 7 -2.50 7.70 -10.34
C ASP A 7 -2.14 8.05 -11.79
N LYS A 8 -2.79 7.40 -12.72
CA LYS A 8 -2.45 7.47 -14.15
C LYS A 8 -1.00 7.01 -14.33
N ASN A 9 -0.11 7.85 -14.76
CA ASN A 9 1.29 7.50 -14.98
C ASN A 9 2.22 8.10 -13.93
N LEU A 10 1.65 8.63 -12.84
CA LEU A 10 2.44 9.27 -11.80
C LEU A 10 2.43 8.42 -10.55
N LEU A 11 3.60 7.91 -10.18
CA LEU A 11 3.80 7.15 -8.95
C LEU A 11 4.17 8.10 -7.83
N THR A 12 3.39 8.06 -6.74
CA THR A 12 3.67 8.83 -5.52
C THR A 12 4.21 7.88 -4.47
N ILE A 13 5.36 8.18 -3.93
CA ILE A 13 6.04 7.37 -2.93
C ILE A 13 6.06 8.14 -1.61
N TYR A 14 5.48 7.55 -0.58
CA TYR A 14 5.43 8.14 0.76
C TYR A 14 6.50 7.48 1.61
N THR A 15 7.41 8.29 2.15
CA THR A 15 8.49 7.80 3.02
C THR A 15 8.44 8.52 4.36
N VAL A 16 9.23 8.07 5.31
CA VAL A 16 9.35 8.74 6.61
C VAL A 16 9.95 10.15 6.46
N ASP A 17 10.68 10.40 5.39
CA ASP A 17 11.36 11.68 5.17
C ASP A 17 10.59 12.64 4.26
N GLY A 18 9.60 12.16 3.54
CA GLY A 18 8.84 13.01 2.62
C GLY A 18 8.07 12.24 1.58
N ILE A 19 7.58 12.98 0.61
CA ILE A 19 6.75 12.46 -0.49
C ILE A 19 7.47 12.74 -1.80
N TYR A 20 7.61 11.71 -2.62
CA TYR A 20 8.31 11.80 -3.90
C TYR A 20 7.40 11.35 -5.03
N LYS A 21 7.52 11.97 -6.20
CA LYS A 21 6.72 11.61 -7.37
C LYS A 21 7.62 11.32 -8.55
N THR A 22 7.27 10.30 -9.32
CA THR A 22 8.04 9.91 -10.50
C THR A 22 7.11 9.29 -11.54
N LYS A 23 7.50 9.37 -12.80
CA LYS A 23 6.80 8.71 -13.89
C LYS A 23 7.27 7.27 -13.99
N GLU A 24 6.52 6.37 -13.40
CA GLU A 24 6.88 4.97 -13.36
C GLU A 24 5.61 4.13 -13.19
N THR A 25 5.58 2.91 -13.70
CA THR A 25 4.46 2.00 -13.48
C THR A 25 4.60 1.33 -12.12
N LEU A 26 3.47 0.91 -11.55
CA LEU A 26 3.48 0.17 -10.29
C LEU A 26 4.22 -1.16 -10.45
N THR A 27 4.05 -1.82 -11.58
CA THR A 27 4.73 -3.09 -11.88
C THR A 27 6.25 -2.92 -11.89
N ASN A 28 6.75 -1.89 -12.55
CA ASN A 28 8.19 -1.61 -12.56
C ASN A 28 8.71 -1.33 -11.15
N PHE A 29 7.95 -0.58 -10.38
CA PHE A 29 8.28 -0.27 -9.01
C PHE A 29 8.32 -1.53 -8.15
N GLN A 30 7.31 -2.41 -8.27
CA GLN A 30 7.26 -3.69 -7.56
C GLN A 30 8.47 -4.56 -7.89
N ASN A 31 8.83 -4.66 -9.15
CA ASN A 31 9.97 -5.46 -9.60
C ASN A 31 11.28 -4.94 -9.01
N ARG A 32 11.38 -3.63 -8.87
CA ARG A 32 12.59 -2.98 -8.37
C ARG A 32 12.77 -3.14 -6.86
N ILE A 33 11.70 -3.05 -6.10
CA ILE A 33 11.77 -3.15 -4.63
C ILE A 33 11.85 -4.60 -4.14
N ASN A 34 11.15 -5.52 -4.76
CA ASN A 34 11.16 -6.96 -4.51
C ASN A 34 11.44 -7.33 -3.04
N ARG A 35 10.64 -6.81 -2.12
CA ARG A 35 10.80 -7.05 -0.68
C ARG A 35 9.60 -7.77 -0.12
N ARG A 36 9.86 -8.68 0.84
CA ARG A 36 8.82 -9.53 1.43
C ARG A 36 7.77 -8.78 2.23
N ASN A 37 8.15 -7.64 2.79
CA ASN A 37 7.25 -6.85 3.64
C ASN A 37 6.42 -5.82 2.85
N PHE A 38 6.49 -5.85 1.53
CA PHE A 38 5.65 -4.99 0.68
C PHE A 38 4.51 -5.81 0.10
N ILE A 39 3.29 -5.33 0.28
CA ILE A 39 2.10 -6.03 -0.19
C ILE A 39 1.18 -5.08 -0.95
N GLN A 40 0.63 -5.57 -2.04
CA GLN A 40 -0.34 -4.82 -2.83
C GLN A 40 -1.69 -4.84 -2.13
N ILE A 41 -2.33 -3.68 -2.00
CA ILE A 41 -3.63 -3.53 -1.32
C ILE A 41 -4.74 -3.04 -2.25
N SER A 42 -4.40 -2.68 -3.46
CA SER A 42 -5.35 -2.35 -4.51
C SER A 42 -4.64 -2.44 -5.85
N ARG A 43 -5.38 -2.17 -6.92
CA ARG A 43 -4.79 -2.18 -8.27
C ARG A 43 -3.68 -1.14 -8.44
N HIS A 44 -3.66 -0.13 -7.58
CA HIS A 44 -2.73 0.99 -7.72
C HIS A 44 -1.94 1.34 -6.47
N SER A 45 -2.02 0.52 -5.43
CA SER A 45 -1.31 0.84 -4.17
C SER A 45 -0.59 -0.36 -3.58
N ILE A 46 0.60 -0.09 -3.05
CA ILE A 46 1.42 -1.05 -2.31
C ILE A 46 1.78 -0.43 -0.97
N ILE A 47 1.70 -1.21 0.10
CA ILE A 47 2.12 -0.75 1.43
C ILE A 47 3.30 -1.55 1.95
N ASN A 48 4.05 -0.92 2.84
CA ASN A 48 5.07 -1.57 3.64
C ASN A 48 4.44 -2.00 4.96
N ILE A 49 4.38 -3.30 5.19
CA ILE A 49 3.76 -3.87 6.39
C ILE A 49 4.44 -3.36 7.67
N ASP A 50 5.73 -3.08 7.63
CA ASP A 50 6.47 -2.57 8.80
C ASP A 50 5.95 -1.22 9.28
N HIS A 51 5.24 -0.51 8.43
CA HIS A 51 4.65 0.80 8.74
C HIS A 51 3.13 0.76 8.89
N LEU A 52 2.53 -0.42 8.89
CA LEU A 52 1.09 -0.56 9.10
C LEU A 52 0.78 -0.46 10.59
N GLU A 53 -0.03 0.52 10.96
CA GLU A 53 -0.42 0.75 12.37
C GLU A 53 -1.74 0.08 12.72
N SER A 54 -2.72 0.15 11.85
CA SER A 54 -4.02 -0.44 12.12
C SER A 54 -4.81 -0.69 10.84
N LEU A 55 -5.76 -1.61 10.94
CA LEU A 55 -6.74 -1.89 9.91
C LEU A 55 -8.13 -1.74 10.51
N SER A 56 -9.04 -1.13 9.78
CA SER A 56 -10.44 -1.02 10.18
C SER A 56 -11.36 -1.36 9.01
N ASP A 57 -12.56 -1.80 9.33
CA ASP A 57 -13.56 -2.08 8.30
C ASP A 57 -13.98 -0.80 7.60
N SER A 58 -14.30 -0.93 6.33
CA SER A 58 -14.81 0.15 5.51
C SER A 58 -16.04 -0.36 4.76
N PHE A 59 -16.49 0.35 3.73
CA PHE A 59 -17.70 0.00 3.00
C PHE A 59 -17.50 -1.21 2.09
N SER A 60 -18.52 -2.03 1.93
CA SER A 60 -18.61 -3.06 0.89
C SER A 60 -17.49 -4.09 0.94
N GLY A 61 -16.99 -4.41 2.13
CA GLY A 61 -15.94 -5.40 2.31
C GLY A 61 -14.54 -4.86 2.11
N ASN A 62 -14.39 -3.58 1.82
CA ASN A 62 -13.08 -2.92 1.81
C ASN A 62 -12.60 -2.71 3.24
N MET A 63 -11.33 -2.40 3.40
CA MET A 63 -10.75 -2.00 4.68
C MET A 63 -9.97 -0.71 4.53
N MET A 64 -9.70 -0.07 5.66
CA MET A 64 -8.86 1.12 5.70
C MET A 64 -7.56 0.79 6.43
N ALA A 65 -6.44 0.98 5.77
CA ALA A 65 -5.12 0.83 6.37
C ALA A 65 -4.65 2.19 6.86
N LYS A 66 -4.28 2.26 8.14
CA LYS A 66 -3.63 3.44 8.71
C LYS A 66 -2.14 3.15 8.84
N MET A 67 -1.34 3.96 8.22
CA MET A 67 0.11 3.81 8.16
C MET A 67 0.80 4.84 9.05
N THR A 68 2.07 4.66 9.26
CA THR A 68 2.95 5.63 9.93
C THR A 68 2.71 7.03 9.35
N ARG A 69 2.79 8.05 10.18
CA ARG A 69 2.60 9.48 9.85
C ARG A 69 1.15 9.83 9.49
N GLY A 70 0.20 9.01 9.91
CA GLY A 70 -1.22 9.27 9.68
C GLY A 70 -1.67 9.07 8.24
N ILE A 71 -0.84 8.47 7.40
CA ILE A 71 -1.19 8.16 6.01
C ILE A 71 -2.23 7.05 6.01
N LYS A 72 -3.31 7.24 5.27
CA LYS A 72 -4.38 6.24 5.16
C LYS A 72 -4.55 5.82 3.72
N SER A 73 -4.87 4.56 3.51
CA SER A 73 -5.15 4.04 2.18
C SER A 73 -6.19 2.94 2.25
N SER A 74 -7.07 2.91 1.26
CA SER A 74 -8.11 1.88 1.18
C SER A 74 -7.53 0.57 0.69
N VAL A 75 -7.84 -0.52 1.37
CA VAL A 75 -7.56 -1.88 0.93
C VAL A 75 -8.79 -2.37 0.18
N SER A 76 -8.64 -2.59 -1.11
CA SER A 76 -9.73 -3.08 -1.94
C SER A 76 -10.16 -4.48 -1.49
N ARG A 77 -11.45 -4.74 -1.50
CA ARG A 77 -12.05 -6.02 -1.09
C ARG A 77 -11.32 -7.23 -1.69
N LYS A 78 -10.90 -7.13 -2.94
CA LYS A 78 -10.20 -8.23 -3.63
C LYS A 78 -8.84 -8.55 -2.99
N TYR A 79 -8.28 -7.61 -2.25
CA TYR A 79 -6.93 -7.75 -1.67
C TYR A 79 -6.96 -8.00 -0.16
N VAL A 80 -8.14 -7.93 0.46
CA VAL A 80 -8.27 -8.10 1.92
C VAL A 80 -7.81 -9.48 2.36
N LYS A 81 -8.24 -10.54 1.67
CA LYS A 81 -7.87 -11.90 2.04
C LYS A 81 -6.36 -12.11 1.98
N SER A 82 -5.71 -11.67 0.93
CA SER A 82 -4.26 -11.76 0.76
C SER A 82 -3.52 -11.03 1.87
N LEU A 83 -4.00 -9.84 2.24
CA LEU A 83 -3.42 -9.05 3.33
C LEU A 83 -3.58 -9.77 4.66
N MET A 84 -4.77 -10.28 4.96
CA MET A 84 -5.02 -11.01 6.21
C MET A 84 -4.19 -12.28 6.29
N ASP A 85 -4.08 -13.02 5.20
CA ASP A 85 -3.25 -14.21 5.13
C ASP A 85 -1.77 -13.87 5.39
N TYR A 86 -1.30 -12.79 4.82
CA TYR A 86 0.07 -12.31 5.01
C TYR A 86 0.33 -11.97 6.48
N LEU A 87 -0.64 -11.36 7.16
CA LEU A 87 -0.54 -10.99 8.56
C LEU A 87 -0.75 -12.17 9.51
N GLY A 88 -1.18 -13.32 9.02
CA GLY A 88 -1.48 -14.50 9.83
C GLY A 88 -2.82 -14.42 10.57
N LEU A 89 -3.73 -13.64 10.04
CA LEU A 89 -5.04 -13.44 10.69
C LEU A 89 -6.14 -14.32 10.08
#